data_ccdf3fe3e1243bf531ec6a30efb172bc
#
_entry.id   ccdf3fe3e1243bf531ec6a30efb172bc
#
_cell.length_a   1.000
_cell.length_b   1.000
_cell.length_c   1.000
_cell.angle_alpha   90.00
_cell.angle_beta   90.00
_cell.angle_gamma   90.00
#
_symmetry.space_group_name_H-M   'P 1'
#
loop_
_entity.id
_entity.type
_entity.pdbx_description
1 polymer ?
#
loop_
_entity_poly.entity_id
_entity_poly.type
_entity_poly.pdbx_seq_one_letter_code
_entity_poly.pdbx_strand_id
1 'polypeptide(L)' 'MNFKSLQKIYDEEIRNKCDKYKIILEECFQQNFNQHKLCQMEQYHFKSCVHHFNNQWSKKYKNYNFIFKM' A
#
# COMPACT_ATOMS: atom_id res chain seq x y z
N MET A 1 -10.61 -15.53 -13.86
CA MET A 1 -9.60 -14.46 -13.80
C MET A 1 -8.26 -15.06 -13.46
N ASN A 2 -7.23 -14.73 -14.22
CA ASN A 2 -5.89 -15.27 -13.94
C ASN A 2 -5.15 -14.37 -12.93
N PHE A 3 -3.99 -14.86 -12.47
CA PHE A 3 -3.19 -14.16 -11.46
C PHE A 3 -2.75 -12.76 -11.92
N LYS A 4 -2.32 -12.62 -13.16
CA LYS A 4 -1.83 -11.34 -13.68
C LYS A 4 -2.93 -10.28 -13.72
N SER A 5 -4.14 -10.67 -14.13
CA SER A 5 -5.27 -9.74 -14.15
C SER A 5 -5.65 -9.30 -12.75
N LEU A 6 -5.65 -10.22 -11.80
CA LEU A 6 -5.96 -9.91 -10.41
C LEU A 6 -4.90 -9.01 -9.79
N GLN A 7 -3.62 -9.25 -10.08
CA GLN A 7 -2.52 -8.42 -9.60
C GLN A 7 -2.65 -6.98 -10.12
N LYS A 8 -3.02 -6.83 -11.37
CA LYS A 8 -3.21 -5.50 -11.97
C LYS A 8 -4.34 -4.74 -11.28
N ILE A 9 -5.46 -5.40 -11.01
CA ILE A 9 -6.59 -4.79 -10.31
C ILE A 9 -6.16 -4.36 -8.91
N TYR A 10 -5.43 -5.20 -8.20
CA TYR A 10 -4.90 -4.89 -6.88
C TYR A 10 -4.02 -3.65 -6.91
N ASP A 11 -3.09 -3.59 -7.85
CA ASP A 11 -2.16 -2.46 -7.96
C ASP A 11 -2.89 -1.15 -8.21
N GLU A 12 -3.89 -1.17 -9.08
CA GLU A 12 -4.67 0.03 -9.39
C GLU A 12 -5.49 0.49 -8.19
N GLU A 13 -6.15 -0.44 -7.51
CA GLU A 13 -6.99 -0.10 -6.36
C GLU A 13 -6.17 0.41 -5.17
N ILE A 14 -5.01 -0.20 -4.90
CA ILE A 14 -4.18 0.24 -3.79
C ILE A 14 -3.59 1.63 -4.06
N ARG A 15 -3.24 1.93 -5.31
CA ARG A 15 -2.80 3.27 -5.68
C ARG A 15 -3.89 4.30 -5.42
N ASN A 16 -5.11 4.01 -5.84
CA ASN A 16 -6.22 4.95 -5.67
C ASN A 16 -6.49 5.23 -4.19
N LYS A 17 -6.33 4.24 -3.32
CA LYS A 17 -6.62 4.41 -1.90
C LYS A 17 -5.47 4.97 -1.10
N CYS A 18 -4.24 4.58 -1.42
CA CYS A 18 -3.08 4.88 -0.58
C CYS A 18 -2.08 5.84 -1.22
N ASP A 19 -2.31 6.29 -2.44
CA ASP A 19 -1.37 7.13 -3.17
C ASP A 19 -1.09 8.45 -2.45
N LYS A 20 -2.09 9.06 -1.85
CA LYS A 20 -1.90 10.32 -1.13
C LYS A 20 -0.91 10.16 0.03
N TYR A 21 -0.94 9.03 0.72
CA TYR A 21 -0.01 8.78 1.82
C TYR A 21 1.40 8.52 1.30
N LYS A 22 1.50 7.89 0.14
CA LYS A 22 2.77 7.67 -0.51
C LYS A 22 3.42 8.99 -0.92
N ILE A 23 2.63 9.90 -1.49
CA ILE A 23 3.13 11.22 -1.91
C ILE A 23 3.61 12.01 -0.70
N ILE A 24 2.84 12.01 0.39
CA ILE A 24 3.21 12.71 1.62
C ILE A 24 4.52 12.13 2.17
N LEU A 25 4.67 10.81 2.14
CA LEU A 25 5.88 10.15 2.61
C LEU A 25 7.09 10.52 1.75
N GLU A 26 6.92 10.51 0.43
CA GLU A 26 8.00 10.90 -0.48
C GLU A 26 8.44 12.34 -0.27
N GLU A 27 7.49 13.24 -0.08
CA GLU A 27 7.80 14.65 0.20
C GLU A 27 8.57 14.79 1.52
N CYS A 28 8.17 14.02 2.55
CA CYS A 28 8.88 14.03 3.83
C CYS A 28 10.33 13.58 3.64
N PHE A 29 10.56 12.50 2.88
CA PHE A 29 11.92 12.03 2.61
C PHE A 29 12.75 13.07 1.86
N GLN A 30 12.18 13.73 0.88
CA GLN A 30 12.88 14.77 0.12
C GLN A 30 13.27 15.94 1.01
N GLN A 31 12.38 16.35 1.92
CA GLN A 31 12.64 17.47 2.82
C GLN A 31 13.64 17.13 3.91
N ASN A 32 13.77 15.86 4.26
CA ASN A 32 14.60 15.42 5.39
C ASN A 32 15.76 14.53 4.96
N PHE A 33 16.21 14.66 3.71
CA PHE A 33 17.39 13.95 3.19
C PHE A 33 17.30 12.43 3.37
N ASN A 34 16.10 11.88 3.15
CA ASN A 34 15.84 10.44 3.24
C ASN A 34 16.08 9.84 4.63
N GLN A 35 15.97 10.65 5.67
CA GLN A 35 16.11 10.16 7.04
C GLN A 35 14.79 9.55 7.51
N HIS A 36 14.77 8.23 7.62
CA HIS A 36 13.55 7.47 7.98
C HIS A 36 12.99 7.87 9.34
N LYS A 37 13.87 8.19 10.29
CA LYS A 37 13.42 8.55 11.65
C LYS A 37 12.56 9.80 11.68
N LEU A 38 12.79 10.73 10.75
CA LEU A 38 12.04 11.99 10.70
C LEU A 38 10.68 11.83 10.02
N CYS A 39 10.46 10.69 9.37
CA CYS A 39 9.23 10.42 8.63
C CYS A 39 8.43 9.25 9.20
N GLN A 40 8.60 8.92 10.51
CA GLN A 40 7.95 7.78 11.13
C GLN A 40 6.43 7.86 11.08
N MET A 41 5.86 9.04 11.32
CA MET A 41 4.39 9.22 11.28
C MET A 41 3.85 8.97 9.87
N GLU A 42 4.52 9.52 8.87
CA GLU A 42 4.11 9.34 7.48
C GLU A 42 4.26 7.90 7.04
N GLN A 43 5.32 7.23 7.47
CA GLN A 43 5.50 5.79 7.22
C GLN A 43 4.39 4.97 7.86
N TYR A 44 4.04 5.31 9.10
CA TYR A 44 2.98 4.61 9.81
C TYR A 44 1.65 4.75 9.08
N HIS A 45 1.30 5.95 8.66
CA HIS A 45 0.04 6.19 7.96
C HIS A 45 -0.02 5.43 6.63
N PHE A 46 1.08 5.42 5.90
CA PHE A 46 1.15 4.67 4.65
C PHE A 46 1.00 3.17 4.88
N LYS A 47 1.74 2.63 5.85
CA LYS A 47 1.67 1.21 6.18
C LYS A 47 0.27 0.81 6.66
N SER A 48 -0.35 1.65 7.47
CA SER A 48 -1.72 1.39 7.95
C SER A 48 -2.72 1.36 6.80
N CYS A 49 -2.58 2.26 5.83
CA CYS A 49 -3.44 2.27 4.66
C CYS A 49 -3.29 0.98 3.86
N VAL A 50 -2.06 0.56 3.60
CA VAL A 50 -1.79 -0.67 2.85
C VAL A 50 -2.32 -1.90 3.60
N HIS A 51 -2.08 -1.95 4.92
CA HIS A 51 -2.54 -3.07 5.74
C HIS A 51 -4.07 -3.17 5.74
N HIS A 52 -4.74 -2.05 5.92
CA HIS A 52 -6.20 -2.00 5.91
C HIS A 52 -6.75 -2.41 4.55
N PHE A 53 -6.14 -1.93 3.48
CA PHE A 53 -6.53 -2.31 2.13
C PHE A 53 -6.37 -3.82 1.90
N ASN A 54 -5.25 -4.39 2.34
CA ASN A 54 -5.00 -5.82 2.18
C ASN A 54 -6.02 -6.66 2.93
N ASN A 55 -6.43 -6.24 4.12
CA ASN A 55 -7.48 -6.93 4.86
C ASN A 55 -8.81 -6.94 4.11
N GLN A 56 -9.19 -5.81 3.56
CA GLN A 56 -10.41 -5.72 2.77
C GLN A 56 -10.32 -6.54 1.49
N TRP A 57 -9.18 -6.47 0.82
CA TRP A 57 -8.95 -7.23 -0.41
C TRP A 57 -9.00 -8.72 -0.15
N SER A 58 -8.37 -9.18 0.93
CA SER A 58 -8.37 -10.59 1.31
C SER A 58 -9.78 -11.12 1.55
N LYS A 59 -10.64 -10.32 2.16
CA LYS A 59 -12.04 -10.69 2.38
C LYS A 59 -12.82 -10.77 1.08
N LYS A 60 -12.54 -9.85 0.16
CA LYS A 60 -13.23 -9.81 -1.13
C LYS A 60 -12.79 -10.93 -2.05
N TYR A 61 -11.51 -11.28 -2.02
CA TYR A 61 -10.90 -12.27 -2.91
C TYR A 61 -10.23 -13.39 -2.12
N LYS A 62 -10.94 -13.94 -1.13
CA LYS A 62 -10.34 -14.95 -0.25
C LYS A 62 -9.84 -16.20 -0.98
N ASN A 63 -10.38 -16.52 -2.15
CA ASN A 63 -9.91 -17.64 -2.95
C ASN A 63 -8.58 -17.36 -3.66
N TYR A 64 -8.07 -16.14 -3.52
CA TYR A 64 -6.82 -15.69 -4.15
C TYR A 64 -5.82 -15.25 -3.09
N ASN A 65 -5.87 -15.84 -1.90
CA ASN A 65 -5.02 -15.44 -0.77
C ASN A 65 -3.53 -15.55 -1.07
N PHE A 66 -3.14 -16.36 -2.04
CA PHE A 66 -1.74 -16.52 -2.40
C PHE A 66 -1.05 -15.19 -2.78
N ILE A 67 -1.82 -14.19 -3.18
CA ILE A 67 -1.29 -12.86 -3.50
C ILE A 67 -0.68 -12.20 -2.26
N PHE A 68 -1.19 -12.52 -1.07
CA PHE A 68 -0.82 -11.86 0.19
C PHE A 68 0.20 -12.66 1.01
N LYS A 69 0.74 -13.73 0.49
CA LYS A 69 1.69 -14.57 1.21
C LYS A 69 3.14 -14.21 0.96
N MET A 70 3.38 -13.21 0.20
CA MET A 70 4.75 -12.79 -0.12
C MET A 70 5.40 -11.97 0.98
#